data_2c08f04e0c742d9fb53616dd1dccc885
#
_entry.id   2c08f04e0c742d9fb53616dd1dccc885
#
_cell.length_a   1.000
_cell.length_b   1.000
_cell.length_c   1.000
_cell.angle_alpha   90.00
_cell.angle_beta   90.00
_cell.angle_gamma   90.00
#
_symmetry.space_group_name_H-M   'P 1'
#
loop_
_entity.id
_entity.type
_entity.pdbx_description
1 polymer ?
#
loop_
_entity_poly.entity_id
_entity_poly.type
_entity_poly.pdbx_seq_one_letter_code
_entity_poly.pdbx_strand_id
1 'polypeptide(L)'
;SGLRHHPGENILRLLFTTLAVLVTGASFGLVMLYQTISAFFAALTHANIQFPKILDEPLSWIFVTPHFHKIHHHYVLPQTDANYGNIFSIWDHVFSTSTQMEMEDLNYGIDTHMDRSEHSDIKNLLMIPFQDYRSPVGSKFNE
;
A
#
# COMPACT_ATOMS: atom_id res chain seq x y z
N SER A 1 -1.64 -8.80 -3.31
CA SER A 1 -3.00 -9.10 -2.86
C SER A 1 -3.20 -8.54 -1.46
N GLY A 2 -4.23 -7.75 -1.24
CA GLY A 2 -4.52 -7.04 0.01
C GLY A 2 -4.73 -7.91 1.27
N LEU A 3 -4.57 -9.22 1.15
CA LEU A 3 -4.72 -10.17 2.27
C LEU A 3 -3.42 -10.91 2.64
N ARG A 4 -2.34 -10.69 1.87
CA ARG A 4 -1.07 -11.40 2.10
C ARG A 4 -0.05 -10.44 2.69
N HIS A 5 -0.09 -10.29 4.01
CA HIS A 5 0.86 -9.49 4.75
C HIS A 5 1.89 -10.38 5.44
N HIS A 6 3.11 -9.87 5.59
CA HIS A 6 4.11 -10.52 6.42
C HIS A 6 3.64 -10.56 7.89
N PRO A 7 3.85 -11.68 8.63
CA PRO A 7 3.43 -11.75 10.04
C PRO A 7 3.99 -10.61 10.91
N GLY A 8 5.23 -10.18 10.66
CA GLY A 8 5.85 -9.03 11.34
C GLY A 8 5.09 -7.72 11.10
N GLU A 9 4.60 -7.48 9.89
CA GLU A 9 3.75 -6.32 9.59
C GLU A 9 2.46 -6.35 10.42
N ASN A 10 1.81 -7.50 10.50
CA ASN A 10 0.58 -7.65 11.30
C ASN A 10 0.82 -7.38 12.78
N ILE A 11 1.96 -7.84 13.33
CA ILE A 11 2.35 -7.55 14.72
C ILE A 11 2.54 -6.04 14.92
N LEU A 12 3.27 -5.37 14.04
CA LEU A 12 3.48 -3.92 14.12
C LEU A 12 2.16 -3.15 14.01
N ARG A 13 1.29 -3.52 13.07
CA ARG A 13 -0.04 -2.92 12.93
C ARG A 13 -0.86 -3.07 14.20
N LEU A 14 -0.86 -4.26 14.82
CA LEU A 14 -1.55 -4.51 16.08
C LEU A 14 -1.00 -3.63 17.20
N LEU A 15 0.32 -3.56 17.35
CA LEU A 15 0.97 -2.75 18.38
C LEU A 15 0.64 -1.27 18.22
N PHE A 16 0.78 -0.70 17.04
CA PHE A 16 0.48 0.71 16.78
C PHE A 16 -1.01 1.02 16.93
N THR A 17 -1.89 0.13 16.48
CA THR A 17 -3.34 0.30 16.66
C THR A 17 -3.69 0.28 18.15
N THR A 18 -3.12 -0.68 18.92
CA THR A 18 -3.36 -0.76 20.36
C THR A 18 -2.86 0.49 21.07
N LEU A 19 -1.67 0.98 20.72
CA LEU A 19 -1.12 2.22 21.27
C LEU A 19 -2.03 3.41 20.97
N ALA A 20 -2.50 3.53 19.72
CA ALA A 20 -3.41 4.60 19.32
C ALA A 20 -4.72 4.55 20.12
N VAL A 21 -5.29 3.36 20.33
CA VAL A 21 -6.50 3.17 21.15
C VAL A 21 -6.25 3.60 22.60
N LEU A 22 -5.12 3.21 23.18
CA LEU A 22 -4.77 3.59 24.55
C LEU A 22 -4.59 5.10 24.72
N VAL A 23 -3.93 5.76 23.76
CA VAL A 23 -3.68 7.20 23.80
C VAL A 23 -4.97 8.01 23.58
N THR A 24 -5.84 7.57 22.69
CA THR A 24 -7.07 8.30 22.33
C THR A 24 -8.27 7.96 23.21
N GLY A 25 -8.22 6.84 23.94
CA GLY A 25 -9.38 6.32 24.65
C GLY A 25 -10.53 5.87 23.73
N ALA A 26 -10.21 5.46 22.50
CA ALA A 26 -11.20 5.09 21.50
C ALA A 26 -12.09 3.94 21.99
N SER A 27 -13.42 4.09 21.85
CA SER A 27 -14.35 3.04 22.21
C SER A 27 -14.23 1.84 21.29
N PHE A 28 -14.61 0.66 21.77
CA PHE A 28 -14.65 -0.57 20.97
C PHE A 28 -15.46 -0.39 19.67
N GLY A 29 -16.62 0.27 19.75
CA GLY A 29 -17.44 0.55 18.57
C GLY A 29 -16.73 1.39 17.51
N LEU A 30 -15.95 2.41 17.93
CA LEU A 30 -15.17 3.23 17.02
C LEU A 30 -14.04 2.44 16.36
N VAL A 31 -13.36 1.58 17.13
CA VAL A 31 -12.30 0.71 16.58
C VAL A 31 -12.88 -0.26 15.55
N MET A 32 -14.02 -0.89 15.85
CA MET A 32 -14.69 -1.80 14.91
C MET A 32 -15.16 -1.09 13.65
N LEU A 33 -15.70 0.12 13.76
CA LEU A 33 -16.09 0.94 12.61
C LEU A 33 -14.90 1.27 11.73
N TYR A 34 -13.80 1.74 12.32
CA TYR A 34 -12.56 2.03 11.60
C TYR A 34 -12.03 0.79 10.86
N GLN A 35 -11.93 -0.34 11.54
CA GLN A 35 -11.42 -1.58 10.94
C GLN A 35 -12.31 -2.06 9.80
N THR A 36 -13.65 -1.95 9.94
CA THR A 36 -14.59 -2.33 8.89
C THR A 36 -14.45 -1.45 7.65
N ILE A 37 -14.37 -0.13 7.83
CA ILE A 37 -14.18 0.81 6.72
C ILE A 37 -12.81 0.58 6.07
N SER A 38 -11.76 0.41 6.86
CA SER A 38 -10.41 0.14 6.37
C SER A 38 -10.35 -1.15 5.54
N ALA A 39 -10.99 -2.22 6.01
CA ALA A 39 -11.06 -3.48 5.27
C ALA A 39 -11.87 -3.37 3.98
N PHE A 40 -12.97 -2.61 4.00
CA PHE A 40 -13.76 -2.33 2.81
C PHE A 40 -12.94 -1.59 1.75
N PHE A 41 -12.24 -0.51 2.13
CA PHE A 41 -11.38 0.23 1.19
C PHE A 41 -10.22 -0.62 0.69
N ALA A 42 -9.58 -1.41 1.55
CA ALA A 42 -8.53 -2.32 1.12
C ALA A 42 -9.05 -3.35 0.10
N ALA A 43 -10.25 -3.90 0.29
CA ALA A 43 -10.86 -4.81 -0.67
C ALA A 43 -11.22 -4.11 -1.99
N LEU A 44 -11.77 -2.89 -1.92
CA LEU A 44 -12.14 -2.08 -3.08
C LEU A 44 -10.92 -1.70 -3.93
N THR A 45 -9.86 -1.19 -3.29
CA THR A 45 -8.66 -0.69 -3.98
C THR A 45 -7.86 -1.81 -4.64
N HIS A 46 -7.89 -3.01 -4.08
CA HIS A 46 -7.27 -4.21 -4.68
C HIS A 46 -8.17 -4.97 -5.65
N ALA A 47 -9.43 -4.56 -5.79
CA ALA A 47 -10.33 -5.20 -6.74
C ALA A 47 -9.92 -4.91 -8.19
N ASN A 48 -10.23 -5.87 -9.09
CA ASN A 48 -9.99 -5.66 -10.51
C ASN A 48 -11.12 -4.84 -11.14
N ILE A 49 -11.31 -3.62 -10.63
CA ILE A 49 -12.29 -2.64 -11.09
C ILE A 49 -11.54 -1.42 -11.62
N GLN A 50 -12.13 -0.78 -12.62
CA GLN A 50 -11.67 0.51 -13.13
C GLN A 50 -12.86 1.46 -13.12
N PHE A 51 -12.70 2.60 -12.48
CA PHE A 51 -13.67 3.68 -12.58
C PHE A 51 -13.45 4.45 -13.89
N PRO A 52 -14.50 4.95 -14.53
CA PRO A 52 -14.33 5.92 -15.62
C PRO A 52 -13.53 7.13 -15.15
N LYS A 53 -12.61 7.66 -15.97
CA LYS A 53 -11.73 8.80 -15.60
C LYS A 53 -12.52 9.98 -15.03
N ILE A 54 -13.70 10.28 -15.55
CA ILE A 54 -14.56 11.35 -15.06
C ILE A 54 -14.98 11.21 -13.58
N LEU A 55 -14.99 9.97 -13.06
CA LEU A 55 -15.29 9.70 -11.65
C LEU A 55 -14.00 9.47 -10.85
N ASP A 56 -13.03 8.79 -11.43
CA ASP A 56 -11.78 8.45 -10.76
C ASP A 56 -10.97 9.69 -10.37
N GLU A 57 -10.79 10.61 -11.30
CA GLU A 57 -10.01 11.83 -11.06
C GLU A 57 -10.53 12.69 -9.90
N PRO A 58 -11.82 13.09 -9.83
CA PRO A 58 -12.29 13.88 -8.71
C PRO A 58 -12.34 13.08 -7.39
N LEU A 59 -12.63 11.79 -7.44
CA LEU A 59 -12.65 10.93 -6.25
C LEU A 59 -11.25 10.72 -5.68
N SER A 60 -10.24 10.58 -6.54
CA SER A 60 -8.86 10.35 -6.12
C SER A 60 -8.21 11.53 -5.40
N TRP A 61 -8.84 12.70 -5.41
CA TRP A 61 -8.39 13.85 -4.59
C TRP A 61 -8.70 13.68 -3.09
N ILE A 62 -9.72 12.91 -2.76
CA ILE A 62 -10.18 12.74 -1.36
C ILE A 62 -10.03 11.30 -0.91
N PHE A 63 -10.45 10.36 -1.76
CA PHE A 63 -10.48 8.94 -1.43
C PHE A 63 -9.48 8.15 -2.30
N VAL A 64 -8.94 7.10 -1.72
CA VAL A 64 -8.11 6.16 -2.46
C VAL A 64 -8.97 5.34 -3.41
N THR A 65 -8.82 5.59 -4.72
CA THR A 65 -9.50 4.82 -5.77
C THR A 65 -8.68 3.58 -6.15
N PRO A 66 -9.29 2.59 -6.82
CA PRO A 66 -8.55 1.43 -7.32
C PRO A 66 -7.39 1.80 -8.24
N HIS A 67 -7.55 2.80 -9.12
CA HIS A 67 -6.48 3.27 -9.98
C HIS A 67 -5.35 3.91 -9.17
N PHE A 68 -5.69 4.86 -8.30
CA PHE A 68 -4.73 5.56 -7.44
C PHE A 68 -3.86 4.59 -6.64
N HIS A 69 -4.47 3.58 -6.04
CA HIS A 69 -3.75 2.59 -5.24
C HIS A 69 -2.91 1.61 -6.07
N LYS A 70 -3.39 1.25 -7.26
CA LYS A 70 -2.64 0.33 -8.15
C LYS A 70 -1.28 0.90 -8.58
N ILE A 71 -1.15 2.22 -8.66
CA ILE A 71 0.13 2.88 -8.96
C ILE A 71 1.17 2.57 -7.87
N HIS A 72 0.75 2.55 -6.59
CA HIS A 72 1.59 2.13 -5.47
C HIS A 72 2.20 0.72 -5.64
N HIS A 73 1.52 -0.15 -6.38
CA HIS A 73 2.00 -1.51 -6.68
C HIS A 73 2.87 -1.60 -7.94
N HIS A 74 3.22 -0.48 -8.56
CA HIS A 74 4.17 -0.46 -9.67
C HIS A 74 5.55 -0.92 -9.18
N TYR A 75 6.31 -1.61 -10.06
CA TYR A 75 7.53 -2.32 -9.66
C TYR A 75 8.75 -1.41 -9.44
N VAL A 76 8.74 -0.16 -9.92
CA VAL A 76 9.90 0.73 -9.89
C VAL A 76 9.56 2.12 -9.33
N LEU A 77 10.58 2.81 -8.78
CA LEU A 77 10.46 4.18 -8.29
C LEU A 77 10.16 5.17 -9.44
N PRO A 78 9.49 6.29 -9.15
CA PRO A 78 9.00 6.75 -7.82
C PRO A 78 7.64 6.19 -7.43
N GLN A 79 6.96 5.45 -8.32
CA GLN A 79 5.58 5.03 -8.15
C GLN A 79 5.41 4.04 -6.98
N THR A 80 6.37 3.14 -6.79
CA THR A 80 6.34 2.17 -5.69
C THR A 80 6.40 2.82 -4.31
N ASP A 81 6.98 4.03 -4.21
CA ASP A 81 7.06 4.83 -2.98
C ASP A 81 6.13 6.05 -3.03
N ALA A 82 4.90 5.85 -3.48
CA ALA A 82 3.87 6.87 -3.59
C ALA A 82 2.49 6.29 -3.25
N ASN A 83 1.48 7.15 -3.14
CA ASN A 83 0.07 6.75 -2.98
C ASN A 83 -0.17 5.79 -1.81
N TYR A 84 0.32 6.16 -0.62
CA TYR A 84 0.28 5.31 0.58
C TYR A 84 -1.08 5.23 1.27
N GLY A 85 -2.01 6.11 0.92
CA GLY A 85 -3.32 6.17 1.53
C GLY A 85 -4.07 4.84 1.47
N ASN A 86 -4.82 4.51 2.53
CA ASN A 86 -5.72 3.36 2.53
C ASN A 86 -7.17 3.79 2.28
N ILE A 87 -7.64 4.84 2.97
CA ILE A 87 -9.01 5.37 2.83
C ILE A 87 -8.98 6.72 2.14
N PHE A 88 -8.13 7.64 2.64
CA PHE A 88 -8.04 9.02 2.17
C PHE A 88 -6.73 9.27 1.45
N SER A 89 -6.81 9.67 0.19
CA SER A 89 -5.68 10.12 -0.64
C SER A 89 -5.26 11.56 -0.35
N ILE A 90 -6.10 12.32 0.34
CA ILE A 90 -5.80 13.72 0.71
C ILE A 90 -4.47 13.85 1.45
N TRP A 91 -4.08 12.83 2.22
CA TRP A 91 -2.80 12.80 2.93
C TRP A 91 -1.62 12.71 1.95
N ASP A 92 -1.74 11.92 0.88
CA ASP A 92 -0.72 11.84 -0.16
C ASP A 92 -0.55 13.18 -0.88
N HIS A 93 -1.63 13.91 -1.09
CA HIS A 93 -1.54 15.28 -1.65
C HIS A 93 -0.88 16.26 -0.66
N VAL A 94 -1.24 16.21 0.62
CA VAL A 94 -0.67 17.09 1.66
C VAL A 94 0.82 16.83 1.86
N PHE A 95 1.24 15.56 1.84
CA PHE A 95 2.64 15.17 2.04
C PHE A 95 3.45 15.07 0.74
N SER A 96 2.85 15.42 -0.40
CA SER A 96 3.51 15.36 -1.73
C SER A 96 4.00 13.95 -2.10
N THR A 97 3.29 12.93 -1.65
CA THR A 97 3.50 11.52 -1.99
C THR A 97 2.53 11.02 -3.06
N SER A 98 1.67 11.90 -3.59
CA SER A 98 0.76 11.57 -4.67
C SER A 98 1.48 11.53 -6.02
N THR A 99 1.26 10.46 -6.78
CA THR A 99 1.75 10.33 -8.16
C THR A 99 0.64 9.80 -9.07
N GLN A 100 0.78 10.05 -10.37
CA GLN A 100 -0.16 9.59 -11.39
C GLN A 100 0.57 8.79 -12.46
N MET A 101 -0.11 7.81 -13.05
CA MET A 101 0.39 6.99 -14.13
C MET A 101 -0.81 6.46 -14.93
N GLU A 102 -0.65 6.27 -16.23
CA GLU A 102 -1.69 5.60 -17.02
C GLU A 102 -1.69 4.09 -16.72
N MET A 103 -2.88 3.49 -16.77
CA MET A 103 -3.05 2.05 -16.47
C MET A 103 -2.28 1.14 -17.43
N GLU A 104 -2.05 1.61 -18.66
CA GLU A 104 -1.34 0.88 -19.70
C GLU A 104 0.14 0.70 -19.41
N ASP A 105 0.73 1.66 -18.65
CA ASP A 105 2.14 1.65 -18.27
C ASP A 105 2.39 0.88 -16.96
N LEU A 106 1.33 0.43 -16.30
CA LEU A 106 1.40 -0.13 -14.96
C LEU A 106 1.85 -1.59 -14.99
N ASN A 107 3.03 -1.85 -14.41
CA ASN A 107 3.58 -3.19 -14.24
C ASN A 107 3.74 -3.49 -12.75
N TYR A 108 3.08 -4.57 -12.29
CA TYR A 108 3.13 -4.96 -10.89
C TYR A 108 4.41 -5.74 -10.56
N GLY A 109 4.98 -5.45 -9.40
CA GLY A 109 6.17 -6.17 -8.93
C GLY A 109 6.86 -5.49 -7.77
N ILE A 110 8.05 -6.01 -7.45
CA ILE A 110 9.00 -5.40 -6.52
C ILE A 110 10.36 -5.53 -7.18
N ASP A 111 10.95 -4.40 -7.58
CA ASP A 111 12.20 -4.37 -8.35
C ASP A 111 13.41 -4.95 -7.62
N THR A 112 13.37 -4.94 -6.29
CA THR A 112 14.42 -5.55 -5.44
C THR A 112 14.36 -7.07 -5.39
N HIS A 113 13.24 -7.69 -5.80
CA HIS A 113 12.99 -9.14 -5.68
C HIS A 113 12.16 -9.62 -6.88
N MET A 114 12.74 -9.55 -8.08
CA MET A 114 12.04 -9.93 -9.33
C MET A 114 12.16 -11.42 -9.68
N ASP A 115 13.06 -12.15 -9.03
CA ASP A 115 13.23 -13.58 -9.31
C ASP A 115 12.10 -14.40 -8.65
N ARG A 116 11.39 -15.17 -9.46
CA ARG A 116 10.31 -16.06 -8.99
C ARG A 116 10.78 -17.11 -7.99
N SER A 117 12.04 -17.52 -8.05
CA SER A 117 12.61 -18.49 -7.12
C SER A 117 12.65 -17.95 -5.69
N GLU A 118 12.83 -16.64 -5.52
CA GLU A 118 12.82 -15.97 -4.22
C GLU A 118 11.44 -15.99 -3.54
N HIS A 119 10.36 -16.15 -4.33
CA HIS A 119 8.97 -16.17 -3.85
C HIS A 119 8.36 -17.57 -3.78
N SER A 120 9.11 -18.61 -4.16
CA SER A 120 8.60 -19.99 -4.21
C SER A 120 8.67 -20.73 -2.87
N ASP A 121 9.51 -20.26 -1.94
CA ASP A 121 9.70 -20.87 -0.63
C ASP A 121 9.20 -19.92 0.49
N ILE A 122 8.37 -20.48 1.37
CA ILE A 122 7.79 -19.73 2.50
C ILE A 122 8.87 -19.26 3.48
N LYS A 123 9.93 -20.03 3.69
CA LYS A 123 11.05 -19.65 4.56
C LYS A 123 11.74 -18.41 4.00
N ASN A 124 12.00 -18.38 2.70
CA ASN A 124 12.62 -17.24 2.06
C ASN A 124 11.73 -15.99 2.15
N LEU A 125 10.43 -16.12 1.87
CA LEU A 125 9.46 -15.02 2.03
C LEU A 125 9.45 -14.41 3.44
N LEU A 126 9.54 -15.27 4.47
CA LEU A 126 9.60 -14.81 5.87
C LEU A 126 10.94 -14.16 6.21
N MET A 127 12.01 -14.50 5.51
CA MET A 127 13.35 -13.95 5.76
C MET A 127 13.66 -12.68 4.97
N ILE A 128 12.93 -12.37 3.89
CA ILE A 128 13.17 -11.17 3.06
C ILE A 128 13.34 -9.89 3.89
N PRO A 129 12.49 -9.57 4.88
CA PRO A 129 12.65 -8.35 5.67
C PRO A 129 13.91 -8.28 6.54
N PHE A 130 14.62 -9.39 6.69
CA PHE A 130 15.83 -9.53 7.54
C PHE A 130 17.09 -9.76 6.69
N GLN A 131 16.97 -9.76 5.37
CA GLN A 131 18.10 -9.86 4.44
C GLN A 131 18.77 -8.48 4.27
N ASP A 132 19.98 -8.50 3.73
CA ASP A 132 20.68 -7.26 3.39
C ASP A 132 19.83 -6.39 2.46
N TYR A 133 19.82 -5.08 2.73
CA TYR A 133 19.05 -4.14 1.93
C TYR A 133 19.55 -4.17 0.48
N ARG A 134 18.63 -4.33 -0.45
CA ARG A 134 18.85 -4.20 -1.89
C ARG A 134 18.23 -2.89 -2.34
N SER A 135 19.04 -2.00 -2.89
CA SER A 135 18.53 -0.73 -3.40
C SER A 135 17.61 -0.96 -4.59
N PRO A 136 16.42 -0.32 -4.63
CA PRO A 136 15.52 -0.38 -5.77
C PRO A 136 16.18 0.20 -7.04
N VAL A 137 15.79 -0.31 -8.20
CA VAL A 137 16.22 0.26 -9.49
C VAL A 137 15.73 1.70 -9.59
N GLY A 138 16.62 2.63 -9.90
CA GLY A 138 16.32 4.07 -9.94
C GLY A 138 16.30 4.77 -8.58
N SER A 139 16.70 4.08 -7.50
CA SER A 139 16.87 4.69 -6.19
C SER A 139 17.96 5.76 -6.19
N LYS A 140 17.69 6.88 -5.49
CA LYS A 140 18.68 7.95 -5.26
C LYS A 140 19.89 7.50 -4.44
N PHE A 141 19.79 6.34 -3.79
CA PHE A 141 20.85 5.75 -2.97
C PHE A 141 21.77 4.81 -3.75
N ASN A 142 21.58 4.70 -5.05
CA ASN A 142 22.43 3.89 -5.95
C ASN A 142 23.54 4.70 -6.65
N GLU A 143 23.71 5.98 -6.29
CA GLU A 143 24.78 6.83 -6.77
C GLU A 143 26.00 6.82 -5.82
#